data_b9289fa7651ff775a719c5b697642ced
#
_entry.id   b9289fa7651ff775a719c5b697642ced
#
_cell.length_a   1.000
_cell.length_b   1.000
_cell.length_c   1.000
_cell.angle_alpha   90.00
_cell.angle_beta   90.00
_cell.angle_gamma   90.00
#
_symmetry.space_group_name_H-M   'P 1'
#
loop_
_entity.id
_entity.type
_entity.pdbx_description
1 polymer ?
#
loop_
_entity_poly.entity_id
_entity_poly.type
_entity_poly.pdbx_seq_one_letter_code
_entity_poly.pdbx_strand_id
1 'polypeptide(L)'
;MKELYIGGAVIGGTSAGAAVMSEVMITGDEKKKPKSGDEWQTIEADNVVTVRGFGFLTKAIVDQHFATRRRHNRLISLVLERPGLVGFGIDESTAAVVTGGTPIEVVGEKDIVVYEATIAKVARHGASMNGP
;
A
#
# COMPACT_ATOMS: atom_id res chain seq x y z
N MET A 1 -11.98 -19.48 0.60
CA MET A 1 -12.20 -18.08 1.04
C MET A 1 -12.93 -17.23 0.02
N LYS A 2 -12.48 -17.15 -1.25
CA LYS A 2 -13.17 -16.32 -2.28
C LYS A 2 -14.63 -16.73 -2.50
N GLU A 3 -14.93 -18.01 -2.52
CA GLU A 3 -16.30 -18.52 -2.67
C GLU A 3 -17.20 -18.08 -1.52
N LEU A 4 -16.69 -18.12 -0.29
CA LEU A 4 -17.42 -17.64 0.90
C LEU A 4 -17.68 -16.14 0.81
N TYR A 5 -16.67 -15.38 0.39
CA TYR A 5 -16.81 -13.93 0.20
C TYR A 5 -17.85 -13.57 -0.85
N ILE A 6 -17.82 -14.26 -2.00
CA ILE A 6 -18.82 -14.10 -3.06
C ILE A 6 -20.22 -14.50 -2.55
N GLY A 7 -20.29 -15.48 -1.64
CA GLY A 7 -21.52 -15.90 -0.98
C GLY A 7 -22.02 -14.96 0.14
N GLY A 8 -21.37 -13.80 0.35
CA GLY A 8 -21.78 -12.78 1.29
C GLY A 8 -21.09 -12.84 2.66
N ALA A 9 -20.07 -13.68 2.83
CA ALA A 9 -19.29 -13.69 4.07
C ALA A 9 -18.40 -12.44 4.19
N VAL A 10 -18.21 -11.97 5.42
CA VAL A 10 -17.27 -10.91 5.75
C VAL A 10 -15.88 -11.50 5.93
N ILE A 11 -14.87 -10.89 5.31
CA ILE A 11 -13.47 -11.23 5.48
C ILE A 11 -12.76 -10.04 6.13
N GLY A 12 -12.01 -10.29 7.19
CA GLY A 12 -11.21 -9.29 7.87
C GLY A 12 -9.79 -9.78 8.10
N GLY A 13 -8.86 -8.85 8.23
CA GLY A 13 -7.47 -9.14 8.53
C GLY A 13 -6.80 -7.98 9.26
N THR A 14 -5.92 -8.31 10.20
CA THR A 14 -5.14 -7.35 10.96
C THR A 14 -3.67 -7.47 10.62
N SER A 15 -2.92 -6.36 10.67
CA SER A 15 -1.48 -6.32 10.39
C SER A 15 -1.16 -6.95 9.02
N ALA A 16 -0.32 -7.98 8.95
CA ALA A 16 -0.04 -8.70 7.71
C ALA A 16 -1.31 -9.28 7.05
N GLY A 17 -2.34 -9.61 7.87
CA GLY A 17 -3.65 -10.03 7.39
C GLY A 17 -4.41 -8.93 6.65
N ALA A 18 -4.19 -7.65 6.97
CA ALA A 18 -4.71 -6.53 6.19
C ALA A 18 -3.95 -6.36 4.87
N ALA A 19 -2.61 -6.46 4.90
CA ALA A 19 -1.78 -6.34 3.70
C ALA A 19 -2.09 -7.41 2.65
N VAL A 20 -2.36 -8.65 3.08
CA VAL A 20 -2.66 -9.78 2.18
C VAL A 20 -4.00 -9.66 1.44
N MET A 21 -4.88 -8.73 1.86
CA MET A 21 -6.15 -8.48 1.16
C MET A 21 -5.94 -7.92 -0.25
N SER A 22 -4.84 -7.20 -0.47
CA SER A 22 -4.45 -6.69 -1.79
C SER A 22 -3.99 -7.82 -2.72
N GLU A 23 -4.06 -7.60 -4.02
CA GLU A 23 -3.39 -8.47 -5.00
C GLU A 23 -1.88 -8.30 -4.95
N VAL A 24 -1.39 -7.07 -4.80
CA VAL A 24 0.02 -6.75 -4.56
C VAL A 24 0.22 -6.56 -3.06
N MET A 25 0.85 -7.52 -2.41
CA MET A 25 1.12 -7.50 -0.97
C MET A 25 2.54 -7.06 -0.67
N ILE A 26 2.70 -6.10 0.25
CA ILE A 26 3.99 -5.70 0.80
C ILE A 26 4.43 -6.76 1.81
N THR A 27 5.67 -7.31 1.67
CA THR A 27 6.21 -8.30 2.62
C THR A 27 6.78 -7.65 3.88
N GLY A 28 7.28 -6.44 3.76
CA GLY A 28 8.03 -5.73 4.80
C GLY A 28 9.53 -5.72 4.58
N ASP A 29 10.03 -6.43 3.56
CA ASP A 29 11.45 -6.47 3.24
C ASP A 29 11.85 -5.41 2.22
N GLU A 30 13.08 -4.92 2.35
CA GLU A 30 13.76 -4.08 1.36
C GLU A 30 14.76 -4.90 0.54
N LYS A 31 14.81 -4.68 -0.77
CA LYS A 31 15.83 -5.27 -1.65
C LYS A 31 17.22 -4.66 -1.40
N LYS A 32 17.25 -3.36 -1.15
CA LYS A 32 18.45 -2.58 -0.88
C LYS A 32 18.49 -2.22 0.59
N LYS A 33 19.10 -3.08 1.41
CA LYS A 33 19.17 -2.86 2.86
C LYS A 33 20.01 -1.62 3.18
N PRO A 34 19.49 -0.69 4.00
CA PRO A 34 20.24 0.48 4.42
C PRO A 34 21.44 0.06 5.26
N LYS A 35 22.55 0.80 5.13
CA LYS A 35 23.79 0.53 5.89
C LYS A 35 23.64 0.83 7.38
N SER A 36 22.65 1.62 7.79
CA SER A 36 22.46 2.18 9.13
C SER A 36 21.33 1.54 9.94
N GLY A 37 20.64 0.54 9.42
CA GLY A 37 19.48 -0.08 10.10
C GLY A 37 18.20 0.74 10.10
N ASP A 38 18.20 1.92 9.51
CA ASP A 38 16.99 2.74 9.36
C ASP A 38 16.25 2.36 8.08
N GLU A 39 15.18 1.61 8.24
CA GLU A 39 14.34 1.17 7.14
C GLU A 39 13.53 2.34 6.53
N TRP A 40 13.32 2.30 5.22
CA TRP A 40 12.40 3.19 4.49
C TRP A 40 12.71 4.69 4.58
N GLN A 41 13.97 5.09 4.67
CA GLN A 41 14.36 6.50 4.76
C GLN A 41 14.10 7.30 3.49
N THR A 42 14.07 6.63 2.34
CA THR A 42 13.95 7.28 1.04
C THR A 42 12.81 6.71 0.21
N ILE A 43 12.28 7.53 -0.68
CA ILE A 43 11.41 7.06 -1.76
C ILE A 43 12.33 6.53 -2.85
N GLU A 44 12.30 5.24 -3.08
CA GLU A 44 13.23 4.58 -3.96
C GLU A 44 12.55 3.54 -4.86
N ALA A 45 12.85 3.59 -6.16
CA ALA A 45 12.33 2.63 -7.11
C ALA A 45 12.98 1.25 -6.90
N ASP A 46 12.19 0.21 -7.11
CA ASP A 46 12.59 -1.21 -7.06
C ASP A 46 13.26 -1.62 -5.74
N ASN A 47 12.80 -1.05 -4.62
CA ASN A 47 13.30 -1.37 -3.29
C ASN A 47 12.33 -2.19 -2.45
N VAL A 48 11.03 -2.00 -2.59
CA VAL A 48 10.02 -2.71 -1.80
C VAL A 48 9.79 -4.12 -2.35
N VAL A 49 9.92 -5.13 -1.48
CA VAL A 49 9.60 -6.51 -1.86
C VAL A 49 8.11 -6.74 -1.77
N THR A 50 7.52 -7.21 -2.86
CA THR A 50 6.10 -7.55 -2.93
C THR A 50 5.90 -8.98 -3.36
N VAL A 51 4.80 -9.58 -2.91
CA VAL A 51 4.33 -10.90 -3.34
C VAL A 51 2.86 -10.81 -3.72
N ARG A 52 2.33 -11.89 -4.27
CA ARG A 52 0.91 -11.97 -4.57
C ARG A 52 0.11 -12.22 -3.29
N GLY A 53 -0.85 -11.34 -3.00
CA GLY A 53 -1.82 -11.52 -1.92
C GLY A 53 -3.10 -12.24 -2.38
N PHE A 54 -4.15 -12.15 -1.58
CA PHE A 54 -5.42 -12.83 -1.87
C PHE A 54 -6.23 -12.18 -3.00
N GLY A 55 -5.99 -10.90 -3.29
CA GLY A 55 -6.64 -10.18 -4.38
C GLY A 55 -8.14 -9.96 -4.13
N PHE A 56 -8.54 -9.69 -2.89
CA PHE A 56 -9.86 -9.13 -2.59
C PHE A 56 -9.93 -7.66 -3.00
N LEU A 57 -8.80 -6.96 -2.92
CA LEU A 57 -8.60 -5.58 -3.38
C LEU A 57 -7.62 -5.59 -4.56
N THR A 58 -8.14 -5.48 -5.78
CA THR A 58 -7.32 -5.60 -7.01
C THR A 58 -6.69 -4.29 -7.45
N LYS A 59 -7.27 -3.15 -7.05
CA LYS A 59 -6.78 -1.80 -7.41
C LYS A 59 -6.14 -1.06 -6.24
N ALA A 60 -5.82 -1.76 -5.17
CA ALA A 60 -5.25 -1.19 -3.97
C ALA A 60 -3.98 -1.91 -3.53
N ILE A 61 -3.11 -1.19 -2.86
CA ILE A 61 -2.01 -1.72 -2.05
C ILE A 61 -2.30 -1.31 -0.61
N VAL A 62 -2.36 -2.28 0.31
CA VAL A 62 -2.59 -2.02 1.72
C VAL A 62 -1.28 -2.13 2.49
N ASP A 63 -0.96 -1.08 3.23
CA ASP A 63 0.10 -1.06 4.23
C ASP A 63 -0.50 -0.86 5.64
N GLN A 64 0.19 -1.29 6.67
CA GLN A 64 -0.34 -1.38 8.03
C GLN A 64 0.68 -0.83 9.06
N HIS A 65 0.23 -0.54 10.30
CA HIS A 65 0.99 0.19 11.33
C HIS A 65 1.62 1.47 10.78
N PHE A 66 0.88 2.17 9.94
CA PHE A 66 1.43 3.01 8.89
C PHE A 66 2.17 4.24 9.41
N ALA A 67 1.46 5.15 10.06
CA ALA A 67 2.07 6.36 10.62
C ALA A 67 2.94 6.03 11.83
N THR A 68 2.48 5.09 12.68
CA THR A 68 3.20 4.64 13.87
C THR A 68 4.61 4.13 13.54
N ARG A 69 4.78 3.43 12.41
CA ARG A 69 6.09 2.92 11.95
C ARG A 69 6.70 3.72 10.80
N ARG A 70 6.20 4.93 10.53
CA ARG A 70 6.74 5.85 9.51
C ARG A 70 6.89 5.25 8.11
N ARG A 71 5.90 4.46 7.66
CA ARG A 71 5.96 3.66 6.44
C ARG A 71 5.60 4.42 5.16
N HIS A 72 5.53 5.75 5.21
CA HIS A 72 5.15 6.59 4.08
C HIS A 72 5.99 6.33 2.82
N ASN A 73 7.32 6.34 2.96
CA ASN A 73 8.21 6.26 1.81
C ASN A 73 8.07 4.93 1.04
N ARG A 74 7.85 3.81 1.71
CA ARG A 74 7.69 2.52 1.02
C ARG A 74 6.38 2.44 0.25
N LEU A 75 5.28 2.97 0.81
CA LEU A 75 4.00 2.97 0.11
C LEU A 75 4.01 3.96 -1.05
N ILE A 76 4.60 5.14 -0.88
CA ILE A 76 4.81 6.13 -1.95
C ILE A 76 5.63 5.52 -3.09
N SER A 77 6.74 4.82 -2.76
CA SER A 77 7.58 4.15 -3.76
C SER A 77 6.77 3.20 -4.63
N LEU A 78 5.95 2.35 -4.02
CA LEU A 78 5.12 1.39 -4.75
C LEU A 78 4.01 2.03 -5.58
N VAL A 79 3.37 3.07 -5.07
CA VAL A 79 2.31 3.78 -5.81
C VAL A 79 2.89 4.52 -7.02
N LEU A 80 4.10 5.07 -6.89
CA LEU A 80 4.82 5.68 -8.02
C LEU A 80 5.27 4.65 -9.07
N GLU A 81 5.64 3.45 -8.65
CA GLU A 81 5.96 2.33 -9.57
C GLU A 81 4.72 1.76 -10.27
N ARG A 82 3.57 1.85 -9.61
CA ARG A 82 2.30 1.25 -10.04
C ARG A 82 1.17 2.28 -10.00
N PRO A 83 1.21 3.31 -10.86
CA PRO A 83 0.31 4.46 -10.79
C PRO A 83 -1.18 4.14 -11.02
N GLY A 84 -1.50 2.92 -11.45
CA GLY A 84 -2.88 2.41 -11.53
C GLY A 84 -3.43 1.84 -10.22
N LEU A 85 -2.61 1.80 -9.16
CA LEU A 85 -3.01 1.30 -7.85
C LEU A 85 -3.07 2.44 -6.83
N VAL A 86 -4.04 2.38 -5.93
CA VAL A 86 -4.19 3.31 -4.81
C VAL A 86 -3.56 2.71 -3.57
N GLY A 87 -2.70 3.45 -2.89
CA GLY A 87 -2.06 3.05 -1.64
C GLY A 87 -2.90 3.44 -0.43
N PHE A 88 -3.19 2.49 0.45
CA PHE A 88 -3.88 2.70 1.72
C PHE A 88 -2.93 2.37 2.86
N GLY A 89 -2.51 3.40 3.60
CA GLY A 89 -1.73 3.27 4.82
C GLY A 89 -2.64 3.29 6.04
N ILE A 90 -2.94 2.13 6.61
CA ILE A 90 -3.83 1.97 7.76
C ILE A 90 -3.01 1.97 9.04
N ASP A 91 -3.30 2.88 9.96
CA ASP A 91 -2.60 2.93 11.23
C ASP A 91 -3.23 2.01 12.28
N GLU A 92 -2.60 1.92 13.43
CA GLU A 92 -3.04 1.11 14.58
C GLU A 92 -4.40 1.58 15.10
N SER A 93 -5.16 0.69 15.70
CA SER A 93 -6.51 0.96 16.22
C SER A 93 -7.49 1.55 15.19
N THR A 94 -7.26 1.27 13.91
CA THR A 94 -8.04 1.81 12.79
C THR A 94 -8.31 0.72 11.75
N ALA A 95 -9.49 0.73 11.18
CA ALA A 95 -9.91 -0.21 10.16
C ALA A 95 -10.52 0.48 8.94
N ALA A 96 -10.23 -0.08 7.75
CA ALA A 96 -10.93 0.25 6.52
C ALA A 96 -12.04 -0.78 6.29
N VAL A 97 -13.28 -0.34 6.27
CA VAL A 97 -14.43 -1.19 5.91
C VAL A 97 -14.74 -0.97 4.44
N VAL A 98 -14.60 -2.04 3.65
CA VAL A 98 -14.83 -2.01 2.20
C VAL A 98 -16.06 -2.82 1.87
N THR A 99 -17.08 -2.16 1.34
CA THR A 99 -18.31 -2.78 0.86
C THR A 99 -18.43 -2.52 -0.64
N GLY A 100 -18.80 -3.51 -1.43
CA GLY A 100 -18.89 -3.37 -2.88
C GLY A 100 -19.78 -2.22 -3.32
N GLY A 101 -19.22 -1.29 -4.12
CA GLY A 101 -19.94 -0.15 -4.69
C GLY A 101 -20.15 1.06 -3.76
N THR A 102 -19.58 1.04 -2.55
CA THR A 102 -19.64 2.18 -1.62
C THR A 102 -18.27 2.77 -1.34
N PRO A 103 -18.18 4.03 -0.89
CA PRO A 103 -16.94 4.57 -0.36
C PRO A 103 -16.39 3.73 0.78
N ILE A 104 -15.06 3.74 0.94
CA ILE A 104 -14.40 3.10 2.08
C ILE A 104 -14.77 3.87 3.35
N GLU A 105 -15.27 3.15 4.33
CA GLU A 105 -15.54 3.70 5.66
C GLU A 105 -14.32 3.49 6.56
N VAL A 106 -13.93 4.54 7.27
CA VAL A 106 -12.82 4.50 8.24
C VAL A 106 -13.42 4.42 9.65
N VAL A 107 -13.03 3.40 10.38
CA VAL A 107 -13.50 3.15 11.76
C VAL A 107 -12.29 3.00 12.67
N GLY A 108 -12.29 3.69 13.80
CA GLY A 108 -11.22 3.58 14.79
C GLY A 108 -10.74 4.93 15.31
N GLU A 109 -9.56 4.93 15.90
CA GLU A 109 -9.03 6.08 16.67
C GLU A 109 -8.04 6.94 15.87
N LYS A 110 -7.46 6.39 14.78
CA LYS A 110 -6.44 7.05 13.99
C LYS A 110 -6.87 7.17 12.53
N ASP A 111 -5.92 7.48 11.67
CA ASP A 111 -6.15 7.82 10.28
C ASP A 111 -5.81 6.69 9.31
N ILE A 112 -6.40 6.77 8.14
CA ILE A 112 -5.96 6.08 6.94
C ILE A 112 -5.39 7.12 5.98
N VAL A 113 -4.13 6.95 5.59
CA VAL A 113 -3.49 7.80 4.59
C VAL A 113 -3.66 7.17 3.21
N VAL A 114 -4.10 7.97 2.24
CA VAL A 114 -4.31 7.50 0.87
C VAL A 114 -3.30 8.16 -0.06
N TYR A 115 -2.63 7.34 -0.88
CA TYR A 115 -1.75 7.82 -1.94
C TYR A 115 -2.26 7.37 -3.30
N GLU A 116 -2.30 8.31 -4.23
CA GLU A 116 -2.62 8.09 -5.64
C GLU A 116 -1.59 8.81 -6.52
N ALA A 117 -1.13 8.14 -7.57
CA ALA A 117 -0.12 8.67 -8.46
C ALA A 117 -0.54 8.69 -9.95
N THR A 118 -1.83 8.65 -10.23
CA THR A 118 -2.37 8.58 -11.60
C THR A 118 -1.87 9.72 -12.50
N ILE A 119 -1.64 10.90 -11.91
CA ILE A 119 -1.15 12.09 -12.61
C ILE A 119 0.29 12.47 -12.23
N ALA A 120 0.95 11.65 -11.42
CA ALA A 120 2.30 11.95 -10.96
C ALA A 120 3.32 11.83 -12.11
N LYS A 121 4.24 12.79 -12.18
CA LYS A 121 5.39 12.75 -13.07
C LYS A 121 6.63 12.38 -12.26
N VAL A 122 7.26 11.27 -12.62
CA VAL A 122 8.48 10.80 -11.95
C VAL A 122 9.68 11.14 -12.82
N ALA A 123 10.55 12.04 -12.34
CA ALA A 123 11.85 12.28 -12.95
C ALA A 123 12.84 11.23 -12.47
N ARG A 124 13.47 10.50 -13.39
CA ARG A 124 14.56 9.57 -13.07
C ARG A 124 15.88 10.32 -13.10
N HIS A 125 16.80 9.97 -12.22
CA HIS A 125 18.17 10.51 -12.23
C HIS A 125 18.83 10.25 -13.61
N GLY A 126 19.32 11.31 -14.24
CA GLY A 126 19.92 11.24 -15.59
C GLY A 126 18.93 11.34 -16.76
N ALA A 127 17.64 11.43 -16.53
CA ALA A 127 16.68 11.76 -17.57
C ALA A 127 16.65 13.28 -17.77
N SER A 128 17.06 13.75 -18.96
CA SER A 128 16.83 15.14 -19.35
C SER A 128 15.32 15.36 -19.46
N MET A 129 14.79 16.26 -18.66
CA MET A 129 13.42 16.73 -18.79
C MET A 129 13.38 17.72 -19.96
N ASN A 130 13.48 17.23 -21.18
CA ASN A 130 13.12 18.00 -22.35
C ASN A 130 11.59 18.06 -22.42
N GLY A 131 11.02 19.02 -21.68
CA GLY A 131 9.65 19.46 -21.91
C GLY A 131 9.59 20.36 -23.12
N PRO A 132 8.44 20.44 -23.81
CA PRO A 132 8.20 21.42 -24.86
C PRO A 132 8.23 22.83 -24.28
#